data_f4cc1827d4cde115fea34d04827940aa
#
_entry.id   f4cc1827d4cde115fea34d04827940aa
#
_cell.length_a   1.000
_cell.length_b   1.000
_cell.length_c   1.000
_cell.angle_alpha   90.00
_cell.angle_beta   90.00
_cell.angle_gamma   90.00
#
_symmetry.space_group_name_H-M   'P 1'
#
loop_
_entity.id
_entity.type
_entity.pdbx_description
1 polymer ?
#
loop_
_entity_poly.entity_id
_entity_poly.type
_entity_poly.pdbx_seq_one_letter_code
_entity_poly.pdbx_strand_id
1 'polypeptide(L)'
;MTEAKNTKYVEEHLWAHDLYGQLIGFEIVDFYMEETDDNFTDAWPTFVIENKENKERVKLVLSRDPEGNGAGFAFVEGIQNDRT
;
A
#
# COMPACT_ATOMS: atom_id res chain seq x y z
N MET A 1 -12.64 9.87 -14.28
CA MET A 1 -12.98 9.21 -14.09
C MET A 1 -13.79 8.53 -13.98
N THR A 2 -14.08 8.41 -14.22
CA THR A 2 -15.02 7.86 -14.25
C THR A 2 -15.24 6.93 -13.41
N GLU A 3 -15.15 6.81 -12.70
CA GLU A 3 -15.35 6.08 -11.91
C GLU A 3 -16.42 5.55 -11.49
N ALA A 4 -17.13 6.04 -11.24
CA ALA A 4 -18.27 5.61 -10.69
C ALA A 4 -19.04 4.78 -11.52
N LYS A 5 -18.78 4.74 -12.69
CA LYS A 5 -19.55 3.95 -13.50
C LYS A 5 -19.55 2.56 -13.10
N ASN A 6 -18.73 2.17 -12.21
CA ASN A 6 -18.68 0.83 -11.85
C ASN A 6 -19.19 0.60 -10.48
N THR A 7 -20.44 0.90 -10.26
CA THR A 7 -21.05 0.74 -8.98
C THR A 7 -20.98 -0.69 -8.50
N LYS A 8 -21.20 -1.65 -9.38
CA LYS A 8 -21.15 -3.01 -8.94
C LYS A 8 -19.74 -3.37 -8.50
N TYR A 9 -18.74 -2.88 -9.21
CA TYR A 9 -17.38 -3.17 -8.83
C TYR A 9 -17.07 -2.59 -7.47
N VAL A 10 -17.57 -1.42 -7.18
CA VAL A 10 -17.36 -0.82 -5.88
C VAL A 10 -18.02 -1.67 -4.80
N GLU A 11 -19.24 -2.13 -5.07
CA GLU A 11 -19.91 -2.94 -4.08
C GLU A 11 -19.17 -4.22 -3.77
N GLU A 12 -18.58 -4.81 -4.77
CA GLU A 12 -17.87 -6.06 -4.55
C GLU A 12 -16.59 -5.84 -3.79
N HIS A 13 -16.09 -4.62 -3.75
CA HIS A 13 -14.82 -4.34 -3.13
C HIS A 13 -14.95 -3.29 -2.04
N LEU A 14 -16.10 -3.27 -1.37
CA LEU A 14 -16.29 -2.28 -0.34
C LEU A 14 -15.25 -2.36 0.76
N TRP A 15 -14.83 -3.58 1.10
CA TRP A 15 -13.84 -3.70 2.14
C TRP A 15 -12.55 -2.98 1.75
N ALA A 16 -12.20 -3.01 0.48
CA ALA A 16 -10.99 -2.37 0.06
C ALA A 16 -11.16 -0.86 0.04
N HIS A 17 -12.35 -0.40 -0.34
CA HIS A 17 -12.59 1.03 -0.33
C HIS A 17 -12.57 1.58 1.10
N ASP A 18 -13.09 0.81 2.04
CA ASP A 18 -13.06 1.26 3.41
C ASP A 18 -11.65 1.24 3.97
N LEU A 19 -10.89 0.22 3.66
CA LEU A 19 -9.57 0.07 4.24
C LEU A 19 -8.58 1.01 3.58
N TYR A 20 -8.51 1.01 2.27
CA TYR A 20 -7.49 1.79 1.61
C TYR A 20 -7.92 3.22 1.35
N GLY A 21 -9.22 3.45 1.30
CA GLY A 21 -9.70 4.80 1.07
C GLY A 21 -9.32 5.77 2.16
N GLN A 22 -9.12 5.25 3.37
CA GLN A 22 -8.75 6.16 4.45
C GLN A 22 -7.33 6.69 4.27
N LEU A 23 -6.58 6.14 3.33
CA LEU A 23 -5.23 6.63 3.10
C LEU A 23 -5.17 7.73 2.07
N ILE A 24 -6.30 8.06 1.46
CA ILE A 24 -6.28 9.11 0.46
C ILE A 24 -5.85 10.41 1.11
N GLY A 25 -4.92 11.11 0.49
CA GLY A 25 -4.42 12.36 1.04
C GLY A 25 -3.18 12.21 1.88
N PHE A 26 -2.80 10.99 2.20
CA PHE A 26 -1.57 10.78 2.92
C PHE A 26 -0.40 10.96 1.96
N GLU A 27 0.74 11.25 2.50
CA GLU A 27 1.91 11.49 1.71
C GLU A 27 2.96 10.48 2.09
N ILE A 28 3.66 9.91 1.14
CA ILE A 28 4.73 8.97 1.45
C ILE A 28 5.92 9.79 1.89
N VAL A 29 6.40 9.55 3.10
CA VAL A 29 7.50 10.31 3.63
C VAL A 29 8.75 9.46 3.86
N ASP A 30 8.63 8.14 3.79
CA ASP A 30 9.80 7.29 3.96
C ASP A 30 9.50 5.93 3.38
N PHE A 31 10.53 5.17 3.16
CA PHE A 31 10.41 3.82 2.66
C PHE A 31 11.59 3.01 3.15
N TYR A 32 11.31 1.77 3.55
CA TYR A 32 12.40 0.86 3.86
C TYR A 32 11.93 -0.57 3.66
N MET A 33 12.86 -1.48 3.59
CA MET A 33 12.53 -2.89 3.53
C MET A 33 12.65 -3.43 4.96
N GLU A 34 11.53 -3.88 5.49
CA GLU A 34 11.51 -4.32 6.86
C GLU A 34 11.88 -5.79 6.93
N GLU A 35 12.85 -6.13 7.71
CA GLU A 35 13.28 -7.50 7.83
C GLU A 35 12.59 -8.14 9.00
N THR A 36 12.37 -9.44 8.89
CA THR A 36 11.72 -10.14 9.98
C THR A 36 12.79 -10.75 10.83
N ASP A 37 12.39 -11.22 11.98
CA ASP A 37 13.29 -11.78 12.89
C ASP A 37 13.67 -13.15 12.61
N ASP A 38 13.04 -13.86 11.74
CA ASP A 38 13.20 -15.27 11.68
C ASP A 38 14.19 -15.68 10.66
N ASN A 39 15.11 -14.97 10.41
CA ASN A 39 16.13 -15.31 9.53
C ASN A 39 15.80 -15.68 8.18
N PHE A 40 14.64 -15.37 7.70
CA PHE A 40 14.34 -15.59 6.36
C PHE A 40 14.76 -14.41 5.59
N THR A 41 14.94 -14.57 4.36
CA THR A 41 15.42 -13.52 3.55
C THR A 41 14.33 -12.62 3.04
N ASP A 42 13.10 -12.90 3.31
CA ASP A 42 12.03 -12.04 2.84
C ASP A 42 12.10 -10.71 3.54
N ALA A 43 12.14 -9.68 2.81
CA ALA A 43 12.01 -8.34 3.37
C ALA A 43 10.72 -7.74 2.84
N TRP A 44 10.04 -6.97 3.65
CA TRP A 44 8.71 -6.48 3.35
C TRP A 44 8.78 -5.02 2.98
N PRO A 45 8.30 -4.67 1.78
CA PRO A 45 8.28 -3.25 1.42
C PRO A 45 7.38 -2.48 2.38
N THR A 46 7.91 -1.45 2.97
CA THR A 46 7.19 -0.69 3.97
C THR A 46 7.30 0.78 3.66
N PHE A 47 6.16 1.43 3.51
CA PHE A 47 6.13 2.84 3.27
C PHE A 47 5.60 3.53 4.50
N VAL A 48 6.25 4.59 4.92
CA VAL A 48 5.72 5.41 5.99
C VAL A 48 4.97 6.54 5.34
N ILE A 49 3.70 6.66 5.66
CA ILE A 49 2.88 7.70 5.07
C ILE A 49 2.36 8.59 6.18
N GLU A 50 2.14 9.83 5.87
CA GLU A 50 1.80 10.82 6.85
C GLU A 50 0.58 11.60 6.43
N ASN A 51 -0.33 11.78 7.36
CA ASN A 51 -1.50 12.61 7.13
C ASN A 51 -1.05 14.05 7.25
N LYS A 52 -1.23 14.83 6.20
CA LYS A 52 -0.71 16.17 6.20
C LYS A 52 -1.37 17.07 7.19
N GLU A 53 -2.58 16.78 7.55
CA GLU A 53 -3.28 17.66 8.44
C GLU A 53 -2.92 17.46 9.89
N ASN A 54 -2.85 16.24 10.35
CA ASN A 54 -2.58 16.03 11.76
C ASN A 54 -1.24 15.40 12.02
N LYS A 55 -0.45 15.17 10.97
CA LYS A 55 0.90 14.65 11.10
C LYS A 55 0.96 13.22 11.64
N GLU A 56 -0.15 12.53 11.58
CA GLU A 56 -0.17 11.16 12.02
C GLU A 56 0.53 10.30 10.99
N ARG A 57 1.36 9.38 11.42
CA ARG A 57 2.09 8.51 10.53
C ARG A 57 1.67 7.08 10.72
N VAL A 58 1.56 6.35 9.62
CA VAL A 58 1.25 4.93 9.69
C VAL A 58 2.16 4.22 8.71
N LYS A 59 2.27 2.92 8.89
CA LYS A 59 3.09 2.11 8.01
C LYS A 59 2.18 1.38 7.04
N LEU A 60 2.55 1.39 5.78
CA LEU A 60 1.85 0.63 4.76
C LEU A 60 2.77 -0.49 4.36
N VAL A 61 2.50 -1.68 4.82
CA VAL A 61 3.37 -2.83 4.60
C VAL A 61 2.72 -3.72 3.56
N LEU A 62 3.47 -4.12 2.56
CA LEU A 62 2.90 -4.89 1.47
C LEU A 62 3.12 -6.37 1.70
N SER A 63 2.03 -7.09 1.86
CA SER A 63 2.04 -8.51 2.04
C SER A 63 1.35 -9.16 0.86
N ARG A 64 1.72 -10.39 0.57
CA ARG A 64 1.12 -11.04 -0.57
C ARG A 64 -0.29 -11.51 -0.30
N ASP A 65 -0.70 -11.59 0.95
CA ASP A 65 -2.07 -11.96 1.25
C ASP A 65 -2.47 -11.34 2.58
N PRO A 66 -3.76 -11.39 2.92
CA PRO A 66 -4.22 -10.73 4.13
C PRO A 66 -3.71 -11.37 5.40
N GLU A 67 -3.22 -12.60 5.35
CA GLU A 67 -2.73 -13.24 6.54
C GLU A 67 -1.26 -12.98 6.79
N GLY A 68 -0.60 -12.23 5.94
CA GLY A 68 0.79 -11.92 6.18
C GLY A 68 1.72 -13.07 5.94
N ASN A 69 1.46 -13.87 4.92
CA ASN A 69 2.25 -15.05 4.68
C ASN A 69 3.49 -14.81 3.83
N GLY A 70 3.81 -13.61 3.52
CA GLY A 70 5.00 -13.34 2.75
C GLY A 70 5.00 -11.92 2.24
N ALA A 71 6.13 -11.48 1.75
CA ALA A 71 6.25 -10.12 1.24
C ALA A 71 5.49 -9.98 -0.05
N GLY A 72 4.98 -8.81 -0.29
CA GLY A 72 4.24 -8.52 -1.50
C GLY A 72 4.97 -7.56 -2.38
N PHE A 73 4.32 -7.17 -3.45
CA PHE A 73 4.94 -6.31 -4.43
C PHE A 73 3.86 -5.37 -4.97
N ALA A 74 4.18 -4.11 -5.02
CA ALA A 74 3.26 -3.13 -5.56
C ALA A 74 3.74 -2.74 -6.93
N PHE A 75 2.85 -2.80 -7.91
CA PHE A 75 3.21 -2.35 -9.24
C PHE A 75 3.05 -0.85 -9.27
N VAL A 76 4.04 -0.18 -9.83
CA VAL A 76 3.96 1.26 -9.99
C VAL A 76 3.86 1.52 -11.48
N GLU A 77 2.68 1.84 -11.91
CA GLU A 77 2.42 2.02 -13.31
C GLU A 77 2.45 3.50 -13.63
N GLY A 78 2.87 3.83 -14.81
CA GLY A 78 2.91 5.22 -15.20
C GLY A 78 4.23 5.91 -14.95
N ILE A 79 5.12 5.30 -14.21
CA ILE A 79 6.42 5.87 -13.98
C ILE A 79 7.41 5.22 -14.88
N GLN A 80 8.21 6.03 -15.58
CA GLN A 80 9.16 5.48 -16.47
C GLN A 80 10.33 4.96 -15.68
N ASN A 81 10.68 3.74 -15.88
CA ASN A 81 11.76 3.16 -15.13
C ASN A 81 12.89 2.84 -16.07
N ASP A 82 13.77 3.77 -16.27
CA ASP A 82 14.76 3.55 -17.21
C ASP A 82 16.01 3.08 -16.66
N ARG A 83 16.06 2.74 -15.44
CA ARG A 83 17.13 2.19 -14.98
C ARG A 83 17.19 0.83 -15.15
N THR A 84 16.38 0.18 -15.66
CA THR A 84 16.44 -1.22 -15.71
C THR A 84 17.44 -1.74 -16.60
#